data_705e65e4c249ba36705b1646074d6551
#
_entry.id   705e65e4c249ba36705b1646074d6551
#
_cell.length_a   1.000
_cell.length_b   1.000
_cell.length_c   1.000
_cell.angle_alpha   90.00
_cell.angle_beta   90.00
_cell.angle_gamma   90.00
#
_symmetry.space_group_name_H-M   'P 1'
#
loop_
_entity.id
_entity.type
_entity.pdbx_description
1 polymer ?
#
loop_
_entity_poly.entity_id
_entity_poly.type
_entity_poly.pdbx_seq_one_letter_code
_entity_poly.pdbx_strand_id
1 'polypeptide(L)'
;MKWTTSNIEILRGPLGVMVVIPAPNDNDLAKLDKDKEYVIEIKKKSKSRSMNANAYCWVLCQKIAEVMSNHSYMSKEDVYRKAIKDCSHFSYVPVREDAIERYIQIWQAHGIGWIAEDAGECKSLQGYHNIMCYHGSSVYSQQEMARLIDCLTDECNQLGIQLEPSEYIQSLIEGWGDEQQKEKG
;
A
#
# COMPACT_ATOMS: atom_id res chain seq x y z
N MET A 1 15.73 24.12 -13.32
CA MET A 1 16.29 24.35 -11.98
C MET A 1 15.36 23.71 -10.95
N LYS A 2 15.89 22.86 -10.05
CA LYS A 2 15.11 22.17 -9.00
C LYS A 2 16.00 21.99 -7.77
N TRP A 3 15.55 22.45 -6.60
CA TRP A 3 16.26 22.20 -5.32
C TRP A 3 15.26 21.97 -4.19
N THR A 4 15.78 21.56 -3.04
CA THR A 4 14.97 21.31 -1.85
C THR A 4 15.47 22.18 -0.71
N THR A 5 14.58 22.82 0.03
CA THR A 5 14.89 23.57 1.23
C THR A 5 13.89 23.26 2.34
N SER A 6 14.31 23.30 3.58
CA SER A 6 13.44 23.28 4.75
C SER A 6 13.16 24.70 5.27
N ASN A 7 13.82 25.71 4.72
CA ASN A 7 13.76 27.08 5.18
C ASN A 7 12.93 27.92 4.19
N ILE A 8 11.70 28.22 4.56
CA ILE A 8 10.78 29.06 3.76
C ILE A 8 10.28 30.15 4.70
N GLU A 9 10.53 31.39 4.34
CA GLU A 9 10.01 32.56 5.07
C GLU A 9 8.91 33.24 4.29
N ILE A 10 7.86 33.66 4.98
CA ILE A 10 6.75 34.41 4.41
C ILE A 10 6.80 35.82 4.98
N LEU A 11 7.18 36.79 4.13
CA LEU A 11 7.23 38.20 4.47
C LEU A 11 5.95 38.90 3.99
N ARG A 12 5.34 39.68 4.88
CA ARG A 12 4.17 40.50 4.56
C ARG A 12 4.55 41.97 4.63
N GLY A 13 4.36 42.69 3.54
CA GLY A 13 4.73 44.09 3.42
C GLY A 13 3.74 44.90 2.57
N PRO A 14 3.99 46.19 2.38
CA PRO A 14 3.11 47.06 1.60
C PRO A 14 2.96 46.64 0.14
N LEU A 15 3.92 45.89 -0.40
CA LEU A 15 3.92 45.35 -1.75
C LEU A 15 3.21 44.01 -1.89
N GLY A 16 2.63 43.47 -0.79
CA GLY A 16 1.96 42.17 -0.78
C GLY A 16 2.69 41.12 0.07
N VAL A 17 2.45 39.86 -0.27
CA VAL A 17 3.07 38.70 0.41
C VAL A 17 4.21 38.19 -0.46
N MET A 18 5.41 38.09 0.12
CA MET A 18 6.59 37.53 -0.52
C MET A 18 6.97 36.20 0.14
N VAL A 19 7.35 35.24 -0.65
CA VAL A 19 7.92 33.97 -0.19
C VAL A 19 9.42 33.99 -0.45
N VAL A 20 10.20 33.94 0.63
CA VAL A 20 11.66 33.91 0.54
C VAL A 20 12.15 32.48 0.69
N ILE A 21 12.86 32.00 -0.31
CA ILE A 21 13.39 30.64 -0.38
C ILE A 21 14.88 30.75 -0.62
N PRO A 22 15.76 30.26 0.32
CA PRO A 22 17.19 30.27 0.11
C PRO A 22 17.57 29.38 -1.09
N ALA A 23 18.27 29.95 -2.04
CA ALA A 23 18.81 29.20 -3.15
C ALA A 23 20.15 28.56 -2.78
N PRO A 24 20.42 27.30 -3.19
CA PRO A 24 21.64 26.60 -2.83
C PRO A 24 22.87 27.11 -3.57
N ASN A 25 22.67 27.85 -4.68
CA ASN A 25 23.75 28.26 -5.55
C ASN A 25 23.36 29.51 -6.35
N ASP A 26 24.24 30.54 -6.31
CA ASP A 26 24.08 31.81 -7.05
C ASP A 26 24.11 31.61 -8.58
N ASN A 27 24.86 30.63 -9.06
CA ASN A 27 24.99 30.38 -10.51
C ASN A 27 23.68 29.94 -11.18
N ASP A 28 22.76 29.37 -10.43
CA ASP A 28 21.46 28.98 -10.97
C ASP A 28 20.49 30.15 -11.02
N LEU A 29 20.60 31.10 -10.10
CA LEU A 29 19.81 32.33 -10.10
C LEU A 29 20.29 33.32 -11.19
N ALA A 30 21.57 33.33 -11.50
CA ALA A 30 22.13 34.16 -12.56
C ALA A 30 21.60 33.84 -13.97
N LYS A 31 20.97 32.68 -14.14
CA LYS A 31 20.31 32.26 -15.40
C LYS A 31 18.88 32.77 -15.53
N LEU A 32 18.33 33.37 -14.48
CA LEU A 32 16.98 33.94 -14.52
C LEU A 32 17.01 35.33 -15.15
N ASP A 33 16.21 35.48 -16.17
CA ASP A 33 15.99 36.78 -16.86
C ASP A 33 14.86 37.52 -16.13
N LYS A 34 15.10 38.77 -15.74
CA LYS A 34 14.15 39.56 -14.95
C LYS A 34 12.91 39.98 -15.75
N ASP A 35 12.99 39.92 -17.07
CA ASP A 35 11.91 40.32 -17.97
C ASP A 35 11.04 39.15 -18.43
N LYS A 36 11.27 37.93 -17.84
CA LYS A 36 10.51 36.73 -18.20
C LYS A 36 9.65 36.25 -17.05
N GLU A 37 8.52 35.67 -17.40
CA GLU A 37 7.64 34.98 -16.43
C GLU A 37 8.13 33.57 -16.17
N TYR A 38 8.07 33.15 -14.89
CA TYR A 38 8.47 31.84 -14.44
C TYR A 38 7.36 31.19 -13.62
N VAL A 39 7.15 29.90 -13.84
CA VAL A 39 6.27 29.07 -13.01
C VAL A 39 7.09 28.51 -11.83
N ILE A 40 6.68 28.84 -10.62
CA ILE A 40 7.31 28.34 -9.39
C ILE A 40 6.34 27.36 -8.74
N GLU A 41 6.78 26.11 -8.60
CA GLU A 41 6.01 25.06 -7.95
C GLU A 41 6.65 24.68 -6.61
N ILE A 42 5.91 24.87 -5.51
CA ILE A 42 6.33 24.48 -4.17
C ILE A 42 5.56 23.22 -3.79
N LYS A 43 6.29 22.10 -3.70
CA LYS A 43 5.74 20.82 -3.24
C LYS A 43 6.39 20.42 -1.93
N LYS A 44 5.59 19.89 -1.00
CA LYS A 44 6.15 19.24 0.18
C LYS A 44 7.05 18.09 -0.29
N LYS A 45 8.33 18.09 0.13
CA LYS A 45 9.20 16.94 -0.12
C LYS A 45 8.59 15.75 0.60
N SER A 46 7.98 14.83 -0.14
CA SER A 46 7.77 13.50 0.41
C SER A 46 9.15 12.95 0.76
N LYS A 47 9.31 12.38 1.96
CA LYS A 47 10.46 11.54 2.27
C LYS A 47 10.65 10.62 1.06
N SER A 48 11.89 10.47 0.57
CA SER A 48 12.21 9.59 -0.56
C SER A 48 11.35 8.34 -0.41
N ARG A 49 10.76 7.84 -1.50
CA ARG A 49 9.83 6.72 -1.44
C ARG A 49 10.33 5.70 -0.43
N SER A 50 9.99 5.91 0.83
CA SER A 50 10.03 4.86 1.82
C SER A 50 9.16 3.77 1.21
N MET A 51 9.66 2.57 1.19
CA MET A 51 8.87 1.42 0.83
C MET A 51 7.53 1.59 1.55
N ASN A 52 6.43 1.74 0.83
CA ASN A 52 5.14 1.86 1.51
C ASN A 52 4.78 0.51 2.12
N ALA A 53 3.82 0.48 3.02
CA ALA A 53 3.41 -0.74 3.71
C ALA A 53 3.10 -1.89 2.74
N ASN A 54 2.48 -1.60 1.59
CA ASN A 54 2.19 -2.61 0.58
C ASN A 54 3.46 -3.17 -0.08
N ALA A 55 4.44 -2.33 -0.41
CA ALA A 55 5.70 -2.80 -0.96
C ALA A 55 6.50 -3.62 0.06
N TYR A 56 6.43 -3.26 1.35
CA TYR A 56 7.05 -4.04 2.42
C TYR A 56 6.38 -5.41 2.61
N CYS A 57 5.05 -5.46 2.53
CA CYS A 57 4.30 -6.72 2.52
C CYS A 57 4.82 -7.68 1.44
N TRP A 58 5.06 -7.18 0.21
CA TRP A 58 5.62 -7.98 -0.88
C TRP A 58 7.07 -8.42 -0.64
N VAL A 59 7.88 -7.61 0.04
CA VAL A 59 9.23 -8.01 0.45
C VAL A 59 9.19 -9.16 1.46
N LEU A 60 8.28 -9.11 2.44
CA LEU A 60 8.09 -10.21 3.40
C LEU A 60 7.64 -11.48 2.69
N CYS A 61 6.65 -11.40 1.80
CA CYS A 61 6.19 -12.53 1.00
C CYS A 61 7.32 -13.16 0.17
N GLN A 62 8.18 -12.34 -0.42
CA GLN A 62 9.34 -12.82 -1.18
C GLN A 62 10.34 -13.57 -0.29
N LYS A 63 10.70 -13.00 0.88
CA LYS A 63 11.62 -13.63 1.84
C LYS A 63 11.08 -14.98 2.34
N ILE A 64 9.79 -15.05 2.66
CA ILE A 64 9.14 -16.30 3.08
C ILE A 64 9.18 -17.34 1.94
N ALA A 65 8.80 -16.94 0.74
CA ALA A 65 8.80 -17.82 -0.44
C ALA A 65 10.19 -18.40 -0.73
N GLU A 66 11.26 -17.60 -0.60
CA GLU A 66 12.64 -18.03 -0.80
C GLU A 66 13.06 -19.12 0.20
N VAL A 67 12.72 -18.94 1.49
CA VAL A 67 13.02 -19.93 2.54
C VAL A 67 12.19 -21.20 2.34
N MET A 68 10.90 -21.07 2.06
CA MET A 68 9.99 -22.20 1.85
C MET A 68 10.31 -22.99 0.58
N SER A 69 10.82 -22.36 -0.47
CA SER A 69 11.19 -22.99 -1.73
C SER A 69 12.35 -23.98 -1.61
N ASN A 70 13.09 -24.00 -0.51
CA ASN A 70 14.08 -25.03 -0.23
C ASN A 70 13.45 -26.42 -0.03
N HIS A 71 12.15 -26.52 0.25
CA HIS A 71 11.43 -27.76 0.50
C HIS A 71 10.36 -28.07 -0.55
N SER A 72 9.74 -27.04 -1.12
CA SER A 72 8.73 -27.14 -2.19
C SER A 72 8.57 -25.77 -2.83
N TYR A 73 8.46 -25.72 -4.16
CA TYR A 73 8.28 -24.44 -4.86
C TYR A 73 7.05 -23.69 -4.32
N MET A 74 7.27 -22.47 -3.86
CA MET A 74 6.24 -21.55 -3.38
C MET A 74 6.51 -20.16 -3.94
N SER A 75 5.53 -19.57 -4.61
CA SER A 75 5.64 -18.20 -5.12
C SER A 75 5.30 -17.18 -4.01
N LYS A 76 5.82 -15.95 -4.13
CA LYS A 76 5.43 -14.85 -3.22
C LYS A 76 3.93 -14.55 -3.30
N GLU A 77 3.31 -14.79 -4.46
CA GLU A 77 1.87 -14.67 -4.66
C GLU A 77 1.08 -15.70 -3.85
N ASP A 78 1.61 -16.92 -3.71
CA ASP A 78 0.98 -17.97 -2.90
C ASP A 78 1.10 -17.65 -1.41
N VAL A 79 2.27 -17.16 -0.97
CA VAL A 79 2.47 -16.66 0.40
C VAL A 79 1.50 -15.52 0.71
N TYR A 80 1.38 -14.56 -0.20
CA TYR A 80 0.47 -13.44 -0.05
C TYR A 80 -1.00 -13.89 0.06
N ARG A 81 -1.45 -14.80 -0.83
CA ARG A 81 -2.81 -15.36 -0.77
C ARG A 81 -3.07 -16.10 0.54
N LYS A 82 -2.08 -16.87 1.00
CA LYS A 82 -2.17 -17.56 2.30
C LYS A 82 -2.33 -16.54 3.43
N ALA A 83 -1.49 -15.52 3.49
CA ALA A 83 -1.58 -14.47 4.51
C ALA A 83 -2.92 -13.73 4.49
N ILE A 84 -3.48 -13.42 3.30
CA ILE A 84 -4.83 -12.85 3.18
C ILE A 84 -5.88 -13.78 3.81
N LYS A 85 -5.84 -15.07 3.55
CA LYS A 85 -6.81 -16.03 4.12
C LYS A 85 -6.67 -16.17 5.64
N ASP A 86 -5.44 -16.19 6.13
CA ASP A 86 -5.16 -16.44 7.56
C ASP A 86 -5.43 -15.22 8.44
N CYS A 87 -5.22 -13.99 7.91
CA CYS A 87 -5.18 -12.78 8.73
C CYS A 87 -6.26 -11.75 8.40
N SER A 88 -6.97 -11.91 7.30
CA SER A 88 -7.96 -10.93 6.85
C SER A 88 -9.39 -11.35 7.15
N HIS A 89 -10.26 -10.36 7.17
CA HIS A 89 -11.70 -10.61 7.24
C HIS A 89 -12.22 -11.07 5.88
N PHE A 90 -13.20 -11.93 5.93
CA PHE A 90 -13.97 -12.35 4.76
C PHE A 90 -15.45 -12.05 4.96
N SER A 91 -16.20 -12.03 3.88
CA SER A 91 -17.65 -11.94 3.87
C SER A 91 -18.25 -13.12 3.12
N TYR A 92 -19.41 -13.59 3.57
CA TYR A 92 -20.20 -14.54 2.80
C TYR A 92 -21.16 -13.81 1.88
N VAL A 93 -21.17 -14.20 0.61
CA VAL A 93 -22.10 -13.69 -0.40
C VAL A 93 -22.89 -14.88 -0.94
N PRO A 94 -24.22 -14.89 -0.77
CA PRO A 94 -25.03 -15.95 -1.37
C PRO A 94 -25.11 -15.73 -2.88
N VAL A 95 -24.64 -16.72 -3.63
CA VAL A 95 -24.61 -16.71 -5.10
C VAL A 95 -25.39 -17.91 -5.61
N ARG A 96 -26.20 -17.70 -6.64
CA ARG A 96 -26.97 -18.76 -7.25
C ARG A 96 -26.04 -19.79 -7.89
N GLU A 97 -26.38 -21.08 -7.78
CA GLU A 97 -25.54 -22.21 -8.19
C GLU A 97 -25.02 -22.09 -9.64
N ASP A 98 -25.87 -21.65 -10.57
CA ASP A 98 -25.50 -21.47 -11.99
C ASP A 98 -24.61 -20.25 -12.28
N ALA A 99 -24.35 -19.38 -11.28
CA ALA A 99 -23.55 -18.18 -11.41
C ALA A 99 -22.21 -18.22 -10.63
N ILE A 100 -21.94 -19.29 -9.89
CA ILE A 100 -20.79 -19.38 -8.96
C ILE A 100 -19.47 -19.14 -9.68
N GLU A 101 -19.19 -19.91 -10.74
CA GLU A 101 -17.92 -19.82 -11.46
C GLU A 101 -17.67 -18.40 -11.99
N ARG A 102 -18.70 -17.81 -12.60
CA ARG A 102 -18.63 -16.45 -13.13
C ARG A 102 -18.41 -15.43 -12.04
N TYR A 103 -19.06 -15.58 -10.90
CA TYR A 103 -18.89 -14.69 -9.74
C TYR A 103 -17.45 -14.73 -9.21
N ILE A 104 -16.91 -15.94 -8.99
CA ILE A 104 -15.53 -16.15 -8.54
C ILE A 104 -14.53 -15.52 -9.51
N GLN A 105 -14.70 -15.72 -10.82
CA GLN A 105 -13.82 -15.13 -11.84
C GLN A 105 -13.84 -13.61 -11.80
N ILE A 106 -15.02 -12.99 -11.71
CA ILE A 106 -15.16 -11.54 -11.63
C ILE A 106 -14.53 -11.00 -10.35
N TRP A 107 -14.72 -11.67 -9.21
CA TRP A 107 -14.13 -11.27 -7.94
C TRP A 107 -12.61 -11.31 -7.98
N GLN A 108 -12.03 -12.41 -8.48
CA GLN A 108 -10.59 -12.59 -8.60
C GLN A 108 -9.93 -11.66 -9.63
N ALA A 109 -10.68 -11.18 -10.60
CA ALA A 109 -10.18 -10.22 -11.60
C ALA A 109 -9.79 -8.85 -11.02
N HIS A 110 -10.20 -8.52 -9.78
CA HIS A 110 -9.78 -7.29 -9.09
C HIS A 110 -8.31 -7.30 -8.68
N GLY A 111 -7.65 -8.46 -8.59
CA GLY A 111 -6.23 -8.58 -8.29
C GLY A 111 -5.86 -9.81 -7.46
N ILE A 112 -4.55 -9.99 -7.22
CA ILE A 112 -3.98 -11.22 -6.65
C ILE A 112 -4.56 -11.58 -5.27
N GLY A 113 -4.84 -10.58 -4.43
CA GLY A 113 -5.37 -10.79 -3.08
C GLY A 113 -6.91 -10.89 -3.01
N TRP A 114 -7.61 -10.73 -4.14
CA TRP A 114 -9.05 -10.89 -4.20
C TRP A 114 -9.38 -12.36 -4.40
N ILE A 115 -9.75 -13.03 -3.32
CA ILE A 115 -9.97 -14.48 -3.29
C ILE A 115 -11.45 -14.73 -3.04
N ALA A 116 -12.03 -15.66 -3.80
CA ALA A 116 -13.40 -16.13 -3.60
C ALA A 116 -13.41 -17.66 -3.67
N GLU A 117 -14.06 -18.29 -2.68
CA GLU A 117 -14.13 -19.73 -2.55
C GLU A 117 -15.57 -20.16 -2.24
N ASP A 118 -16.02 -21.21 -2.88
CA ASP A 118 -17.31 -21.80 -2.57
C ASP A 118 -17.27 -22.51 -1.22
N ALA A 119 -18.01 -22.01 -0.25
CA ALA A 119 -18.13 -22.59 1.09
C ALA A 119 -19.31 -23.59 1.20
N GLY A 120 -19.96 -23.90 0.08
CA GLY A 120 -21.06 -24.86 -0.01
C GLY A 120 -22.46 -24.24 0.06
N GLU A 121 -23.46 -25.10 0.09
CA GLU A 121 -24.88 -24.72 0.00
C GLU A 121 -25.30 -23.72 1.08
N CYS A 122 -26.07 -22.74 0.69
CA CYS A 122 -26.65 -21.76 1.59
C CYS A 122 -27.86 -22.33 2.34
N LYS A 123 -27.74 -22.53 3.64
CA LYS A 123 -28.83 -23.12 4.46
C LYS A 123 -30.13 -22.29 4.47
N SER A 124 -30.03 -20.99 4.22
CA SER A 124 -31.17 -20.06 4.26
C SER A 124 -31.82 -19.81 2.88
N LEU A 125 -31.14 -20.16 1.78
CA LEU A 125 -31.57 -19.90 0.42
C LEU A 125 -31.37 -21.15 -0.44
N GLN A 126 -32.43 -21.83 -0.81
CA GLN A 126 -32.36 -23.02 -1.67
C GLN A 126 -31.85 -22.65 -3.08
N GLY A 127 -30.91 -23.44 -3.64
CA GLY A 127 -30.30 -23.19 -4.95
C GLY A 127 -29.22 -22.10 -4.94
N TYR A 128 -28.75 -21.71 -3.74
CA TYR A 128 -27.63 -20.77 -3.55
C TYR A 128 -26.51 -21.43 -2.76
N HIS A 129 -25.27 -21.00 -3.07
CA HIS A 129 -24.08 -21.31 -2.28
C HIS A 129 -23.57 -20.04 -1.58
N ASN A 130 -22.94 -20.23 -0.44
CA ASN A 130 -22.21 -19.16 0.24
C ASN A 130 -20.81 -19.07 -0.33
N ILE A 131 -20.50 -17.98 -1.01
CA ILE A 131 -19.15 -17.71 -1.48
C ILE A 131 -18.41 -16.91 -0.43
N MET A 132 -17.28 -17.43 0.05
CA MET A 132 -16.40 -16.77 0.99
C MET A 132 -15.47 -15.84 0.22
N CYS A 133 -15.62 -14.55 0.43
CA CYS A 133 -14.98 -13.49 -0.33
C CYS A 133 -13.96 -12.74 0.53
N TYR A 134 -12.70 -12.75 0.15
CA TYR A 134 -11.62 -11.95 0.74
C TYR A 134 -11.28 -10.78 -0.16
N HIS A 135 -10.99 -9.63 0.44
CA HIS A 135 -10.54 -8.45 -0.28
C HIS A 135 -9.00 -8.41 -0.35
N GLY A 136 -8.47 -7.90 -1.45
CA GLY A 136 -7.04 -7.64 -1.57
C GLY A 136 -6.61 -6.42 -0.75
N SER A 137 -5.32 -6.35 -0.38
CA SER A 137 -4.79 -5.28 0.47
C SER A 137 -4.89 -3.87 -0.12
N SER A 138 -5.20 -3.73 -1.40
CA SER A 138 -5.42 -2.42 -2.05
C SER A 138 -6.57 -1.60 -1.46
N VAL A 139 -7.52 -2.26 -0.78
CA VAL A 139 -8.66 -1.60 -0.13
C VAL A 139 -8.59 -1.61 1.39
N TYR A 140 -7.48 -2.07 1.96
CA TYR A 140 -7.32 -2.19 3.40
C TYR A 140 -7.21 -0.84 4.09
N SER A 141 -7.87 -0.73 5.23
CA SER A 141 -7.60 0.31 6.21
C SER A 141 -6.19 0.14 6.80
N GLN A 142 -5.71 1.17 7.52
CA GLN A 142 -4.45 1.10 8.24
C GLN A 142 -4.38 -0.08 9.22
N GLN A 143 -5.48 -0.37 9.92
CA GLN A 143 -5.55 -1.48 10.87
C GLN A 143 -5.49 -2.85 10.19
N GLU A 144 -6.13 -3.01 9.03
CA GLU A 144 -6.09 -4.26 8.27
C GLU A 144 -4.70 -4.49 7.65
N MET A 145 -4.06 -3.43 7.16
CA MET A 145 -2.68 -3.51 6.67
C MET A 145 -1.71 -3.84 7.79
N ALA A 146 -1.88 -3.26 9.00
CA ALA A 146 -1.08 -3.61 10.16
C ALA A 146 -1.19 -5.10 10.50
N ARG A 147 -2.40 -5.65 10.58
CA ARG A 147 -2.62 -7.08 10.84
C ARG A 147 -1.96 -7.98 9.80
N LEU A 148 -2.04 -7.61 8.52
CA LEU A 148 -1.40 -8.38 7.45
C LEU A 148 0.12 -8.38 7.59
N ILE A 149 0.72 -7.22 7.90
CA ILE A 149 2.17 -7.11 8.13
C ILE A 149 2.59 -7.87 9.38
N ASP A 150 1.83 -7.76 10.47
CA ASP A 150 2.09 -8.51 11.72
C ASP A 150 2.10 -10.01 11.46
N CYS A 151 1.10 -10.52 10.74
CA CYS A 151 1.00 -11.93 10.37
C CYS A 151 2.23 -12.41 9.56
N LEU A 152 2.63 -11.66 8.54
CA LEU A 152 3.82 -11.98 7.75
C LEU A 152 5.12 -11.85 8.56
N THR A 153 5.18 -10.90 9.48
CA THR A 153 6.29 -10.69 10.40
C THR A 153 6.44 -11.89 11.36
N ASP A 154 5.33 -12.38 11.91
CA ASP A 154 5.30 -13.55 12.76
C ASP A 154 5.76 -14.81 12.02
N GLU A 155 5.30 -15.01 10.77
CA GLU A 155 5.77 -16.13 9.95
C GLU A 155 7.27 -16.01 9.62
N CYS A 156 7.77 -14.80 9.32
CA CYS A 156 9.20 -14.56 9.15
C CYS A 156 10.01 -14.91 10.42
N ASN A 157 9.54 -14.51 11.61
CA ASN A 157 10.19 -14.81 12.88
C ASN A 157 10.25 -16.30 13.14
N GLN A 158 9.17 -17.04 12.87
CA GLN A 158 9.13 -18.51 13.00
C GLN A 158 10.12 -19.20 12.05
N LEU A 159 10.35 -18.64 10.88
CA LEU A 159 11.31 -19.14 9.89
C LEU A 159 12.75 -18.65 10.13
N GLY A 160 13.00 -17.83 11.16
CA GLY A 160 14.32 -17.27 11.48
C GLY A 160 14.79 -16.23 10.46
N ILE A 161 13.88 -15.57 9.75
CA ILE A 161 14.18 -14.54 8.75
C ILE A 161 14.46 -13.22 9.47
N GLN A 162 15.59 -12.59 9.16
CA GLN A 162 15.94 -11.28 9.71
C GLN A 162 15.05 -10.18 9.12
N LEU A 163 14.43 -9.40 10.00
CA LEU A 163 13.51 -8.31 9.67
C LEU A 163 14.13 -6.93 9.89
N GLU A 164 13.48 -5.92 9.34
CA GLU A 164 13.75 -4.51 9.64
C GLU A 164 13.36 -4.18 11.09
N PRO A 165 13.94 -3.11 11.70
CA PRO A 165 13.57 -2.66 13.04
C PRO A 165 12.07 -2.34 13.14
N SER A 166 11.48 -2.62 14.32
CA SER A 166 10.04 -2.43 14.59
C SER A 166 9.58 -0.99 14.36
N GLU A 167 10.40 0.01 14.73
CA GLU A 167 10.08 1.43 14.51
C GLU A 167 9.95 1.77 13.01
N TYR A 168 10.77 1.13 12.17
CA TYR A 168 10.69 1.30 10.73
C TYR A 168 9.38 0.70 10.18
N ILE A 169 9.04 -0.51 10.60
CA ILE A 169 7.80 -1.19 10.19
C ILE A 169 6.59 -0.35 10.61
N GLN A 170 6.56 0.14 11.84
CA GLN A 170 5.50 1.00 12.35
C GLN A 170 5.35 2.28 11.51
N SER A 171 6.44 2.91 11.12
CA SER A 171 6.41 4.11 10.28
C SER A 171 5.81 3.88 8.88
N LEU A 172 5.95 2.66 8.34
CA LEU A 172 5.33 2.27 7.06
C LEU A 172 3.81 2.13 7.19
N ILE A 173 3.35 1.53 8.28
CA ILE A 173 1.92 1.34 8.58
C ILE A 173 1.22 2.68 8.80
N GLU A 174 1.85 3.60 9.54
CA GLU A 174 1.33 4.95 9.75
C GLU A 174 1.19 5.72 8.43
N GLY A 175 2.20 5.60 7.54
CA GLY A 175 2.17 6.22 6.21
C GLY A 175 1.07 5.68 5.29
N TRP A 176 0.63 4.45 5.48
CA TRP A 176 -0.42 3.82 4.67
C TRP A 176 -1.77 4.53 4.81
N GLY A 177 -2.15 4.92 6.02
CA GLY A 177 -3.39 5.65 6.26
C GLY A 177 -3.46 6.99 5.53
N ASP A 178 -2.34 7.70 5.45
CA ASP A 178 -2.23 8.99 4.76
C ASP A 178 -2.34 8.85 3.22
N GLU A 179 -1.83 7.77 2.64
CA GLU A 179 -1.92 7.49 1.21
C GLU A 179 -3.36 7.19 0.78
N GLN A 180 -4.07 6.36 1.54
CA GLN A 180 -5.47 6.00 1.26
C GLN A 180 -6.44 7.18 1.33
N GLN A 181 -6.17 8.19 2.17
CA GLN A 181 -6.98 9.40 2.24
C GLN A 181 -6.76 10.31 1.02
N LYS A 182 -5.58 10.31 0.41
CA LYS A 182 -5.26 11.13 -0.77
C LYS A 182 -5.83 10.58 -2.07
N GLU A 183 -6.03 9.27 -2.17
CA GLU A 183 -6.61 8.64 -3.36
C GLU A 183 -8.15 8.76 -3.41
N LYS A 184 -8.79 9.08 -2.28
CA LYS A 184 -10.25 9.23 -2.16
C LYS A 184 -10.76 10.68 -2.25
N GLY A 185 -9.88 11.67 -2.36
CA GLY A 185 -10.19 13.10 -2.48
C GLY A 185 -9.89 13.64 -3.87
#